data_133fd35b1b2b5de11edc228850bb0be2
#
_entry.id   133fd35b1b2b5de11edc228850bb0be2
#
_cell.length_a   1.000
_cell.length_b   1.000
_cell.length_c   1.000
_cell.angle_alpha   90.00
_cell.angle_beta   90.00
_cell.angle_gamma   90.00
#
_symmetry.space_group_name_H-M   'P 1'
#
loop_
_entity.id
_entity.type
_entity.pdbx_description
1 polymer ?
#
loop_
_entity_poly.entity_id
_entity_poly.type
_entity_poly.pdbx_seq_one_letter_code
_entity_poly.pdbx_strand_id
1 'polypeptide(L)'
;QIKAIPNLKKLEFVNKEQAMKEFKERLGDQQQLVNALGGVNPLPNSYVLTFDNPSDVKATAKLATTFQGVESTHYGQDIVEELFRITQVIRIGGIVLIAFLAAATLFIISNTIRLTVFARRKEIAIMKYVGATNGFIRWPFLIEGMLLGLIGAIIAVLCVGEFYHFITMEVSESLAFFPLVPMFPFFYDVAIYILGGGIVVGAIGSTISLKQYMKV
;
A
#
# COMPACT_ATOMS: atom_id res chain seq x y z
N GLN A 1 2.47 34.71 -10.05
CA GLN A 1 1.19 34.03 -9.77
C GLN A 1 1.40 32.54 -9.55
N ILE A 2 2.10 31.82 -10.44
CA ILE A 2 2.32 30.35 -10.35
C ILE A 2 3.08 29.95 -9.06
N LYS A 3 4.06 30.74 -8.60
CA LYS A 3 4.80 30.47 -7.35
C LYS A 3 3.97 30.60 -6.07
N ALA A 4 2.79 31.18 -6.15
CA ALA A 4 1.88 31.35 -5.01
C ALA A 4 0.86 30.21 -4.88
N ILE A 5 0.96 29.18 -5.70
CA ILE A 5 0.08 27.99 -5.65
C ILE A 5 0.43 27.16 -4.40
N PRO A 6 -0.56 26.85 -3.53
CA PRO A 6 -0.33 26.05 -2.34
C PRO A 6 0.04 24.60 -2.72
N ASN A 7 0.81 23.94 -1.88
CA ASN A 7 1.24 22.53 -2.01
C ASN A 7 2.09 22.22 -3.26
N LEU A 8 2.71 23.23 -3.86
CA LEU A 8 3.60 23.06 -5.00
C LEU A 8 4.95 22.52 -4.51
N LYS A 9 5.33 21.32 -4.96
CA LYS A 9 6.62 20.69 -4.63
C LYS A 9 7.75 21.18 -5.53
N LYS A 10 7.50 21.22 -6.84
CA LYS A 10 8.51 21.61 -7.83
C LYS A 10 7.85 22.44 -8.93
N LEU A 11 8.53 23.52 -9.33
CA LEU A 11 8.21 24.33 -10.48
C LEU A 11 9.39 24.31 -11.44
N GLU A 12 9.18 23.85 -12.64
CA GLU A 12 10.20 23.78 -13.69
C GLU A 12 9.72 24.51 -14.93
N PHE A 13 10.56 25.41 -15.43
CA PHE A 13 10.28 26.10 -16.69
C PHE A 13 10.93 25.33 -17.83
N VAL A 14 10.14 24.93 -18.80
CA VAL A 14 10.59 24.21 -20.00
C VAL A 14 10.38 25.13 -21.20
N ASN A 15 11.47 25.59 -21.78
CA ASN A 15 11.40 26.38 -23.00
C ASN A 15 11.07 25.49 -24.21
N LYS A 16 10.59 26.11 -25.31
CA LYS A 16 10.17 25.40 -26.52
C LYS A 16 11.26 24.48 -27.12
N GLU A 17 12.54 24.83 -26.95
CA GLU A 17 13.66 24.05 -27.49
C GLU A 17 13.91 22.81 -26.63
N GLN A 18 13.86 22.97 -25.32
CA GLN A 18 13.97 21.88 -24.37
C GLN A 18 12.76 20.93 -24.48
N ALA A 19 11.55 21.48 -24.63
CA ALA A 19 10.34 20.69 -24.87
C ALA A 19 10.47 19.81 -26.13
N MET A 20 11.02 20.38 -27.22
CA MET A 20 11.25 19.64 -28.45
C MET A 20 12.32 18.55 -28.28
N LYS A 21 13.36 18.81 -27.49
CA LYS A 21 14.40 17.81 -27.22
C LYS A 21 13.82 16.63 -26.43
N GLU A 22 13.08 16.91 -25.34
CA GLU A 22 12.43 15.88 -24.55
C GLU A 22 11.39 15.10 -25.35
N PHE A 23 10.64 15.78 -26.23
CA PHE A 23 9.68 15.13 -27.12
C PHE A 23 10.38 14.16 -28.09
N LYS A 24 11.51 14.55 -28.68
CA LYS A 24 12.31 13.67 -29.52
C LYS A 24 12.85 12.47 -28.78
N GLU A 25 13.33 12.66 -27.55
CA GLU A 25 13.83 11.57 -26.71
C GLU A 25 12.73 10.55 -26.37
N ARG A 26 11.50 11.03 -26.11
CA ARG A 26 10.34 10.16 -25.84
C ARG A 26 9.84 9.39 -27.05
N LEU A 27 10.00 9.92 -28.25
CA LEU A 27 9.59 9.24 -29.48
C LEU A 27 10.53 8.09 -29.90
N GLY A 28 11.75 8.01 -29.34
CA GLY A 28 12.71 6.95 -29.67
C GLY A 28 12.88 6.77 -31.18
N ASP A 29 12.57 5.59 -31.70
CA ASP A 29 12.71 5.25 -33.13
C ASP A 29 11.72 5.97 -34.05
N GLN A 30 10.68 6.64 -33.50
CA GLN A 30 9.67 7.37 -34.29
C GLN A 30 10.04 8.84 -34.56
N GLN A 31 11.32 9.21 -34.47
CA GLN A 31 11.80 10.58 -34.74
C GLN A 31 11.45 11.08 -36.15
N GLN A 32 11.12 10.18 -37.07
CA GLN A 32 10.65 10.55 -38.42
C GLN A 32 9.38 11.41 -38.39
N LEU A 33 8.53 11.27 -37.36
CA LEU A 33 7.34 12.08 -37.17
C LEU A 33 7.68 13.57 -36.92
N VAL A 34 8.79 13.83 -36.25
CA VAL A 34 9.26 15.21 -36.01
C VAL A 34 9.77 15.88 -37.27
N ASN A 35 10.39 15.12 -38.20
CA ASN A 35 10.85 15.64 -39.47
C ASN A 35 9.66 16.04 -40.37
N ALA A 36 8.51 15.42 -40.24
CA ALA A 36 7.28 15.77 -40.96
C ALA A 36 6.72 17.14 -40.56
N LEU A 37 7.14 17.71 -39.40
CA LEU A 37 6.75 19.08 -38.97
C LEU A 37 7.47 20.20 -39.71
N GLY A 38 8.26 19.90 -40.73
CA GLY A 38 8.89 20.90 -41.61
C GLY A 38 9.91 21.82 -40.91
N GLY A 39 10.50 21.36 -39.81
CA GLY A 39 11.56 22.11 -39.10
C GLY A 39 11.06 23.26 -38.18
N VAL A 40 9.76 23.53 -38.15
CA VAL A 40 9.17 24.53 -37.26
C VAL A 40 8.78 23.85 -35.94
N ASN A 41 9.25 24.40 -34.82
CA ASN A 41 8.87 23.90 -33.50
C ASN A 41 7.49 24.43 -33.10
N PRO A 42 6.45 23.61 -33.08
CA PRO A 42 5.09 24.02 -32.70
C PRO A 42 4.87 24.08 -31.19
N LEU A 43 5.86 23.61 -30.39
CA LEU A 43 5.66 23.51 -28.92
C LEU A 43 5.80 24.89 -28.27
N PRO A 44 4.87 25.28 -27.37
CA PRO A 44 4.97 26.51 -26.61
C PRO A 44 5.96 26.37 -25.45
N ASN A 45 6.30 27.50 -24.83
CA ASN A 45 6.96 27.47 -23.54
C ASN A 45 5.97 26.94 -22.49
N SER A 46 6.43 26.09 -21.57
CA SER A 46 5.58 25.47 -20.59
C SER A 46 6.17 25.51 -19.19
N TYR A 47 5.30 25.40 -18.19
CA TYR A 47 5.68 25.19 -16.80
C TYR A 47 5.23 23.80 -16.38
N VAL A 48 6.14 23.01 -15.85
CA VAL A 48 5.85 21.71 -15.25
C VAL A 48 5.71 21.91 -13.74
N LEU A 49 4.53 21.58 -13.23
CA LEU A 49 4.19 21.67 -11.81
C LEU A 49 4.13 20.28 -11.22
N THR A 50 4.86 20.03 -10.14
CA THR A 50 4.83 18.75 -9.43
C THR A 50 4.17 18.94 -8.07
N PHE A 51 3.23 18.05 -7.72
CA PHE A 51 2.51 18.04 -6.46
C PHE A 51 2.75 16.74 -5.73
N ASP A 52 2.71 16.76 -4.39
CA ASP A 52 2.78 15.54 -3.58
C ASP A 52 1.42 14.82 -3.56
N ASN A 53 0.31 15.58 -3.63
CA ASN A 53 -1.04 15.06 -3.65
C ASN A 53 -1.67 15.21 -5.04
N PRO A 54 -2.04 14.11 -5.68
CA PRO A 54 -2.69 14.17 -6.97
C PRO A 54 -4.05 14.90 -6.98
N SER A 55 -4.77 14.95 -5.85
CA SER A 55 -6.02 15.72 -5.71
C SER A 55 -5.82 17.22 -5.94
N ASP A 56 -4.62 17.74 -5.62
CA ASP A 56 -4.30 19.16 -5.78
C ASP A 56 -4.08 19.55 -7.24
N VAL A 57 -3.72 18.58 -8.09
CA VAL A 57 -3.49 18.76 -9.53
C VAL A 57 -4.73 19.31 -10.23
N LYS A 58 -5.92 18.71 -9.97
CA LYS A 58 -7.18 19.11 -10.58
C LYS A 58 -7.60 20.54 -10.19
N ALA A 59 -7.49 20.86 -8.90
CA ALA A 59 -7.82 22.17 -8.37
C ALA A 59 -6.88 23.23 -8.95
N THR A 60 -5.58 22.92 -9.00
CA THR A 60 -4.56 23.83 -9.53
C THR A 60 -4.66 24.00 -11.04
N ALA A 61 -4.96 22.95 -11.80
CA ALA A 61 -5.16 23.06 -13.24
C ALA A 61 -6.30 24.03 -13.58
N LYS A 62 -7.42 23.96 -12.85
CA LYS A 62 -8.53 24.93 -13.00
C LYS A 62 -8.14 26.35 -12.62
N LEU A 63 -7.32 26.53 -11.58
CA LEU A 63 -6.82 27.84 -11.20
C LEU A 63 -5.82 28.39 -12.24
N ALA A 64 -4.94 27.52 -12.76
CA ALA A 64 -3.94 27.93 -13.73
C ALA A 64 -4.55 28.42 -15.04
N THR A 65 -5.69 27.89 -15.48
CA THR A 65 -6.41 28.41 -16.67
C THR A 65 -6.94 29.84 -16.50
N THR A 66 -7.07 30.33 -15.27
CA THR A 66 -7.50 31.72 -15.02
C THR A 66 -6.34 32.73 -15.04
N PHE A 67 -5.09 32.27 -15.10
CA PHE A 67 -3.92 33.14 -15.09
C PHE A 67 -3.69 33.78 -16.47
N GLN A 68 -3.41 35.05 -16.46
CA GLN A 68 -3.15 35.79 -17.68
C GLN A 68 -1.86 35.29 -18.35
N GLY A 69 -1.95 34.83 -19.60
CA GLY A 69 -0.84 34.30 -20.37
C GLY A 69 -0.77 32.74 -20.40
N VAL A 70 -1.72 32.04 -19.77
CA VAL A 70 -1.87 30.58 -19.87
C VAL A 70 -2.91 30.28 -20.97
N GLU A 71 -2.46 29.62 -22.04
CA GLU A 71 -3.35 29.19 -23.14
C GLU A 71 -4.11 27.91 -22.80
N SER A 72 -3.40 26.95 -22.21
CA SER A 72 -3.99 25.64 -21.86
C SER A 72 -3.24 24.98 -20.71
N THR A 73 -3.93 24.11 -20.01
CA THR A 73 -3.35 23.26 -18.97
C THR A 73 -3.61 21.79 -19.32
N HIS A 74 -2.55 21.00 -19.36
CA HIS A 74 -2.63 19.56 -19.63
C HIS A 74 -2.13 18.79 -18.41
N TYR A 75 -2.95 17.95 -17.84
CA TYR A 75 -2.58 17.11 -16.68
C TYR A 75 -3.07 15.67 -16.81
N GLY A 76 -3.40 15.23 -18.02
CA GLY A 76 -3.89 13.86 -18.26
C GLY A 76 -5.18 13.55 -17.48
N GLN A 77 -6.14 14.48 -17.48
CA GLN A 77 -7.36 14.46 -16.66
C GLN A 77 -8.07 13.12 -16.68
N ASP A 78 -8.33 12.56 -17.86
CA ASP A 78 -9.09 11.32 -18.00
C ASP A 78 -8.34 10.11 -17.44
N ILE A 79 -7.01 10.07 -17.65
CA ILE A 79 -6.16 8.99 -17.18
C ILE A 79 -6.01 9.05 -15.64
N VAL A 80 -5.81 10.25 -15.11
CA VAL A 80 -5.62 10.46 -13.68
C VAL A 80 -6.89 10.12 -12.90
N GLU A 81 -8.05 10.60 -13.35
CA GLU A 81 -9.34 10.30 -12.70
C GLU A 81 -9.66 8.80 -12.71
N GLU A 82 -9.41 8.11 -13.83
CA GLU A 82 -9.65 6.68 -13.93
C GLU A 82 -8.67 5.87 -13.06
N LEU A 83 -7.39 6.25 -13.00
CA LEU A 83 -6.41 5.64 -12.10
C LEU A 83 -6.81 5.80 -10.63
N PHE A 84 -7.29 7.00 -10.23
CA PHE A 84 -7.79 7.20 -8.87
C PHE A 84 -8.98 6.32 -8.55
N ARG A 85 -9.93 6.23 -9.48
CA ARG A 85 -11.11 5.39 -9.31
C ARG A 85 -10.73 3.92 -9.16
N ILE A 86 -9.84 3.42 -10.02
CA ILE A 86 -9.34 2.04 -9.94
C ILE A 86 -8.61 1.81 -8.61
N THR A 87 -7.71 2.72 -8.22
CA THR A 87 -6.98 2.62 -6.96
C THR A 87 -7.92 2.62 -5.74
N GLN A 88 -8.97 3.45 -5.78
CA GLN A 88 -9.97 3.48 -4.71
C GLN A 88 -10.78 2.18 -4.63
N VAL A 89 -11.17 1.61 -5.77
CA VAL A 89 -11.88 0.32 -5.82
C VAL A 89 -10.99 -0.80 -5.26
N ILE A 90 -9.72 -0.85 -5.68
CA ILE A 90 -8.75 -1.83 -5.18
C ILE A 90 -8.54 -1.65 -3.67
N ARG A 91 -8.41 -0.41 -3.20
CA ARG A 91 -8.23 -0.11 -1.78
C ARG A 91 -9.42 -0.56 -0.93
N ILE A 92 -10.65 -0.23 -1.35
CA ILE A 92 -11.86 -0.61 -0.63
C ILE A 92 -12.02 -2.14 -0.67
N GLY A 93 -11.87 -2.75 -1.84
CA GLY A 93 -11.92 -4.21 -1.99
C GLY A 93 -10.89 -4.92 -1.13
N GLY A 94 -9.66 -4.40 -1.07
CA GLY A 94 -8.59 -4.89 -0.21
C GLY A 94 -8.94 -4.80 1.27
N ILE A 95 -9.48 -3.67 1.73
CA ILE A 95 -9.91 -3.51 3.14
C ILE A 95 -11.01 -4.52 3.50
N VAL A 96 -12.00 -4.70 2.64
CA VAL A 96 -13.09 -5.67 2.86
C VAL A 96 -12.54 -7.08 2.92
N LEU A 97 -11.65 -7.45 2.00
CA LEU A 97 -11.00 -8.75 2.00
C LEU A 97 -10.18 -9.00 3.28
N ILE A 98 -9.37 -8.01 3.69
CA ILE A 98 -8.59 -8.09 4.93
C ILE A 98 -9.51 -8.28 6.14
N ALA A 99 -10.60 -7.53 6.24
CA ALA A 99 -11.56 -7.65 7.33
C ALA A 99 -12.21 -9.04 7.37
N PHE A 100 -12.58 -9.58 6.21
CA PHE A 100 -13.13 -10.94 6.10
C PHE A 100 -12.13 -12.01 6.51
N LEU A 101 -10.89 -11.93 6.02
CA LEU A 101 -9.81 -12.87 6.37
C LEU A 101 -9.44 -12.76 7.84
N ALA A 102 -9.41 -11.55 8.41
CA ALA A 102 -9.19 -11.36 9.84
C ALA A 102 -10.29 -12.02 10.69
N ALA A 103 -11.55 -11.86 10.32
CA ALA A 103 -12.66 -12.53 10.99
C ALA A 103 -12.55 -14.06 10.91
N ALA A 104 -12.23 -14.61 9.75
CA ALA A 104 -11.99 -16.05 9.57
C ALA A 104 -10.82 -16.54 10.43
N THR A 105 -9.72 -15.80 10.48
CA THR A 105 -8.55 -16.11 11.30
C THR A 105 -8.90 -16.09 12.79
N LEU A 106 -9.64 -15.08 13.26
CA LEU A 106 -10.11 -15.02 14.64
C LEU A 106 -10.98 -16.23 14.98
N PHE A 107 -11.85 -16.66 14.07
CA PHE A 107 -12.69 -17.84 14.25
C PHE A 107 -11.86 -19.12 14.39
N ILE A 108 -10.87 -19.30 13.50
CA ILE A 108 -9.97 -20.48 13.51
C ILE A 108 -9.16 -20.51 14.83
N ILE A 109 -8.52 -19.38 15.20
CA ILE A 109 -7.73 -19.30 16.45
C ILE A 109 -8.64 -19.57 17.65
N SER A 110 -9.84 -18.99 17.67
CA SER A 110 -10.81 -19.20 18.75
C SER A 110 -11.18 -20.68 18.89
N ASN A 111 -11.41 -21.38 17.80
CA ASN A 111 -11.74 -22.79 17.81
C ASN A 111 -10.55 -23.67 18.24
N THR A 112 -9.34 -23.34 17.78
CA THR A 112 -8.10 -24.03 18.19
C THR A 112 -7.86 -23.90 19.69
N ILE A 113 -7.92 -22.70 20.22
CA ILE A 113 -7.76 -22.45 21.67
C ILE A 113 -8.85 -23.17 22.48
N ARG A 114 -10.09 -23.17 21.98
CA ARG A 114 -11.18 -23.93 22.61
C ARG A 114 -10.84 -25.42 22.74
N LEU A 115 -10.34 -26.03 21.66
CA LEU A 115 -9.93 -27.46 21.65
C LEU A 115 -8.78 -27.69 22.62
N THR A 116 -7.77 -26.82 22.64
CA THR A 116 -6.63 -26.92 23.56
C THR A 116 -7.08 -26.84 25.03
N VAL A 117 -7.93 -25.84 25.36
CA VAL A 117 -8.50 -25.69 26.71
C VAL A 117 -9.31 -26.92 27.10
N PHE A 118 -10.12 -27.47 26.18
CA PHE A 118 -10.89 -28.67 26.45
C PHE A 118 -10.00 -29.92 26.67
N ALA A 119 -8.94 -30.09 25.87
CA ALA A 119 -7.99 -31.15 26.02
C ALA A 119 -7.26 -31.09 27.38
N ARG A 120 -6.90 -29.90 27.83
CA ARG A 120 -6.19 -29.67 29.11
C ARG A 120 -7.09 -29.36 30.29
N ARG A 121 -8.40 -29.62 30.19
CA ARG A 121 -9.39 -29.29 31.23
C ARG A 121 -9.08 -29.86 32.63
N LYS A 122 -8.49 -31.06 32.70
CA LYS A 122 -8.10 -31.69 33.97
C LYS A 122 -6.94 -30.94 34.64
N GLU A 123 -5.95 -30.53 33.89
CA GLU A 123 -4.82 -29.76 34.38
C GLU A 123 -5.29 -28.36 34.88
N ILE A 124 -6.18 -27.73 34.13
CA ILE A 124 -6.78 -26.44 34.52
C ILE A 124 -7.59 -26.59 35.81
N ALA A 125 -8.35 -27.65 35.98
CA ALA A 125 -9.09 -27.94 37.21
C ALA A 125 -8.16 -28.07 38.41
N ILE A 126 -7.08 -28.84 38.29
CA ILE A 126 -6.06 -29.01 39.32
C ILE A 126 -5.45 -27.65 39.71
N MET A 127 -5.05 -26.84 38.71
CA MET A 127 -4.52 -25.50 38.95
C MET A 127 -5.50 -24.62 39.74
N LYS A 128 -6.79 -24.70 39.44
CA LYS A 128 -7.83 -23.97 40.18
C LYS A 128 -7.95 -24.45 41.61
N TYR A 129 -7.91 -25.78 41.86
CA TYR A 129 -7.97 -26.35 43.19
C TYR A 129 -6.78 -25.94 44.06
N VAL A 130 -5.60 -25.75 43.50
CA VAL A 130 -4.40 -25.28 44.20
C VAL A 130 -4.42 -23.75 44.38
N GLY A 131 -5.42 -23.04 43.82
CA GLY A 131 -5.59 -21.59 43.99
C GLY A 131 -4.96 -20.73 42.92
N ALA A 132 -4.64 -21.26 41.75
CA ALA A 132 -4.10 -20.47 40.65
C ALA A 132 -5.09 -19.40 40.17
N THR A 133 -4.61 -18.19 39.93
CA THR A 133 -5.42 -17.08 39.41
C THR A 133 -5.81 -17.32 37.94
N ASN A 134 -6.97 -16.78 37.55
CA ASN A 134 -7.43 -16.89 36.16
C ASN A 134 -6.42 -16.30 35.15
N GLY A 135 -5.67 -15.27 35.55
CA GLY A 135 -4.60 -14.69 34.73
C GLY A 135 -3.49 -15.73 34.46
N PHE A 136 -3.00 -16.37 35.49
CA PHE A 136 -1.96 -17.40 35.38
C PHE A 136 -2.36 -18.54 34.45
N ILE A 137 -3.62 -18.99 34.52
CA ILE A 137 -4.15 -20.04 33.65
C ILE A 137 -4.27 -19.58 32.18
N ARG A 138 -4.55 -18.28 31.94
CA ARG A 138 -4.75 -17.73 30.58
C ARG A 138 -3.47 -17.43 29.83
N TRP A 139 -2.39 -17.08 30.51
CA TRP A 139 -1.14 -16.67 29.91
C TRP A 139 -0.57 -17.65 28.89
N PRO A 140 -0.49 -18.97 29.16
CA PRO A 140 0.02 -19.96 28.20
C PRO A 140 -0.77 -19.94 26.87
N PHE A 141 -2.09 -19.88 26.93
CA PHE A 141 -2.95 -19.85 25.74
C PHE A 141 -2.86 -18.54 24.96
N LEU A 142 -2.62 -17.42 25.67
CA LEU A 142 -2.37 -16.14 25.01
C LEU A 142 -1.07 -16.19 24.19
N ILE A 143 -0.01 -16.74 24.80
CA ILE A 143 1.27 -16.92 24.11
C ILE A 143 1.12 -17.86 22.92
N GLU A 144 0.38 -18.96 23.08
CA GLU A 144 0.09 -19.91 22.00
C GLU A 144 -0.58 -19.22 20.81
N GLY A 145 -1.62 -18.37 21.07
CA GLY A 145 -2.26 -17.61 20.03
C GLY A 145 -1.33 -16.58 19.35
N MET A 146 -0.49 -15.90 20.12
CA MET A 146 0.51 -14.97 19.59
C MET A 146 1.55 -15.68 18.72
N LEU A 147 2.02 -16.86 19.14
CA LEU A 147 2.96 -17.66 18.38
C LEU A 147 2.37 -18.16 17.06
N LEU A 148 1.12 -18.61 17.07
CA LEU A 148 0.41 -19.00 15.85
C LEU A 148 0.31 -17.82 14.87
N GLY A 149 -0.06 -16.64 15.38
CA GLY A 149 -0.10 -15.40 14.58
C GLY A 149 1.28 -15.01 14.05
N LEU A 150 2.32 -15.13 14.86
CA LEU A 150 3.70 -14.81 14.45
C LEU A 150 4.21 -15.79 13.37
N ILE A 151 3.99 -17.08 13.52
CA ILE A 151 4.41 -18.08 12.52
C ILE A 151 3.72 -17.81 11.18
N GLY A 152 2.39 -17.58 11.21
CA GLY A 152 1.65 -17.22 10.00
C GLY A 152 2.16 -15.92 9.35
N ALA A 153 2.49 -14.92 10.16
CA ALA A 153 3.04 -13.66 9.67
C ALA A 153 4.45 -13.82 9.07
N ILE A 154 5.30 -14.66 9.64
CA ILE A 154 6.64 -14.95 9.07
C ILE A 154 6.49 -15.59 7.68
N ILE A 155 5.61 -16.59 7.55
CA ILE A 155 5.34 -17.24 6.25
C ILE A 155 4.81 -16.19 5.25
N ALA A 156 3.89 -15.33 5.68
CA ALA A 156 3.34 -14.28 4.82
C ALA A 156 4.43 -13.29 4.36
N VAL A 157 5.34 -12.86 5.25
CA VAL A 157 6.46 -11.97 4.89
C VAL A 157 7.37 -12.63 3.85
N LEU A 158 7.70 -13.91 4.02
CA LEU A 158 8.51 -14.65 3.05
C LEU A 158 7.81 -14.73 1.70
N CYS A 159 6.53 -15.11 1.67
CA CYS A 159 5.76 -15.16 0.43
C CYS A 159 5.67 -13.79 -0.28
N VAL A 160 5.40 -12.72 0.47
CA VAL A 160 5.33 -11.36 -0.09
C VAL A 160 6.69 -10.91 -0.60
N GLY A 161 7.78 -11.22 0.11
CA GLY A 161 9.14 -10.90 -0.30
C GLY A 161 9.52 -11.57 -1.62
N GLU A 162 9.31 -12.88 -1.74
CA GLU A 162 9.57 -13.64 -2.96
C GLU A 162 8.70 -13.15 -4.13
N PHE A 163 7.43 -12.89 -3.88
CA PHE A 163 6.52 -12.38 -4.91
C PHE A 163 6.94 -10.99 -5.41
N TYR A 164 7.33 -10.11 -4.49
CA TYR A 164 7.81 -8.77 -4.85
C TYR A 164 9.11 -8.85 -5.66
N HIS A 165 10.04 -9.70 -5.23
CA HIS A 165 11.31 -9.94 -5.95
C HIS A 165 11.06 -10.46 -7.37
N PHE A 166 10.16 -11.42 -7.53
CA PHE A 166 9.77 -11.95 -8.84
C PHE A 166 9.19 -10.87 -9.76
N ILE A 167 8.25 -10.05 -9.23
CA ILE A 167 7.67 -8.94 -10.01
C ILE A 167 8.73 -7.93 -10.41
N THR A 168 9.64 -7.55 -9.51
CA THR A 168 10.67 -6.55 -9.81
C THR A 168 11.63 -7.03 -10.88
N MET A 169 11.97 -8.30 -10.93
CA MET A 169 12.81 -8.87 -11.99
C MET A 169 12.09 -8.82 -13.34
N GLU A 170 10.88 -9.35 -13.44
CA GLU A 170 10.13 -9.45 -14.70
C GLU A 170 9.75 -8.07 -15.26
N VAL A 171 9.34 -7.14 -14.40
CA VAL A 171 8.94 -5.79 -14.82
C VAL A 171 10.15 -4.93 -15.18
N SER A 172 11.31 -5.10 -14.52
CA SER A 172 12.53 -4.35 -14.86
C SER A 172 13.06 -4.70 -16.24
N GLU A 173 12.89 -5.93 -16.70
CA GLU A 173 13.27 -6.34 -18.04
C GLU A 173 12.30 -5.82 -19.12
N SER A 174 11.00 -5.74 -18.79
CA SER A 174 9.96 -5.41 -19.77
C SER A 174 9.63 -3.92 -19.85
N LEU A 175 9.78 -3.16 -18.75
CA LEU A 175 9.34 -1.78 -18.62
C LEU A 175 10.43 -0.89 -17.99
N ALA A 176 11.53 -0.68 -18.71
CA ALA A 176 12.66 0.16 -18.28
C ALA A 176 12.27 1.61 -17.91
N PHE A 177 11.07 2.07 -18.29
CA PHE A 177 10.57 3.43 -18.05
C PHE A 177 9.71 3.59 -16.78
N PHE A 178 9.39 2.47 -16.08
CA PHE A 178 8.55 2.54 -14.89
C PHE A 178 9.44 2.58 -13.63
N PRO A 179 9.47 3.69 -12.88
CA PRO A 179 10.26 3.74 -11.64
C PRO A 179 9.59 2.85 -10.60
N LEU A 180 10.08 1.62 -10.46
CA LEU A 180 9.65 0.73 -9.39
C LEU A 180 10.19 1.27 -8.05
N VAL A 181 9.36 1.17 -7.01
CA VAL A 181 9.81 1.52 -5.66
C VAL A 181 10.93 0.54 -5.27
N PRO A 182 12.11 1.03 -4.85
CA PRO A 182 13.18 0.14 -4.43
C PRO A 182 12.72 -0.76 -3.28
N MET A 183 13.11 -2.02 -3.32
CA MET A 183 12.70 -3.03 -2.33
C MET A 183 13.01 -2.58 -0.90
N PHE A 184 14.15 -1.93 -0.68
CA PHE A 184 14.53 -1.32 0.58
C PHE A 184 14.40 0.23 0.47
N PRO A 185 13.72 0.93 1.40
CA PRO A 185 13.21 0.51 2.73
C PRO A 185 11.78 -0.03 2.76
N PHE A 186 10.99 0.07 1.67
CA PHE A 186 9.55 -0.23 1.63
C PHE A 186 9.19 -1.62 2.19
N PHE A 187 9.94 -2.66 1.82
CA PHE A 187 9.69 -4.02 2.29
C PHE A 187 9.85 -4.17 3.80
N TYR A 188 10.76 -3.40 4.40
CA TYR A 188 11.00 -3.45 5.85
C TYR A 188 9.78 -2.94 6.63
N ASP A 189 9.19 -1.84 6.19
CA ASP A 189 7.99 -1.29 6.81
C ASP A 189 6.81 -2.27 6.68
N VAL A 190 6.61 -2.84 5.50
CA VAL A 190 5.56 -3.83 5.25
C VAL A 190 5.74 -5.08 6.13
N ALA A 191 6.97 -5.58 6.26
CA ALA A 191 7.27 -6.74 7.10
C ALA A 191 6.94 -6.46 8.58
N ILE A 192 7.27 -5.29 9.11
CA ILE A 192 6.95 -4.89 10.48
C ILE A 192 5.42 -4.85 10.69
N TYR A 193 4.66 -4.29 9.74
CA TYR A 193 3.20 -4.26 9.83
C TYR A 193 2.57 -5.65 9.78
N ILE A 194 3.08 -6.56 8.93
CA ILE A 194 2.59 -7.94 8.84
C ILE A 194 2.89 -8.70 10.13
N LEU A 195 4.13 -8.62 10.65
CA LEU A 195 4.53 -9.31 11.88
C LEU A 195 3.76 -8.78 13.09
N GLY A 196 3.69 -7.46 13.24
CA GLY A 196 2.93 -6.82 14.31
C GLY A 196 1.44 -7.16 14.25
N GLY A 197 0.85 -7.07 13.06
CA GLY A 197 -0.54 -7.43 12.80
C GLY A 197 -0.84 -8.89 13.13
N GLY A 198 0.01 -9.83 12.74
CA GLY A 198 -0.13 -11.25 13.05
C GLY A 198 -0.15 -11.53 14.53
N ILE A 199 0.78 -10.93 15.29
CA ILE A 199 0.84 -11.06 16.76
C ILE A 199 -0.43 -10.48 17.41
N VAL A 200 -0.87 -9.31 16.98
CA VAL A 200 -2.07 -8.64 17.50
C VAL A 200 -3.34 -9.47 17.23
N VAL A 201 -3.52 -9.95 16.02
CA VAL A 201 -4.67 -10.81 15.65
C VAL A 201 -4.64 -12.10 16.45
N GLY A 202 -3.47 -12.73 16.62
CA GLY A 202 -3.29 -13.91 17.46
C GLY A 202 -3.66 -13.67 18.92
N ALA A 203 -3.20 -12.57 19.50
CA ALA A 203 -3.53 -12.18 20.88
C ALA A 203 -5.01 -11.91 21.07
N ILE A 204 -5.64 -11.18 20.14
CA ILE A 204 -7.09 -10.87 20.19
C ILE A 204 -7.90 -12.15 20.08
N GLY A 205 -7.60 -13.02 19.10
CA GLY A 205 -8.31 -14.28 18.91
C GLY A 205 -8.25 -15.18 20.14
N SER A 206 -7.05 -15.33 20.71
CA SER A 206 -6.85 -16.09 21.96
C SER A 206 -7.64 -15.48 23.13
N THR A 207 -7.58 -14.16 23.31
CA THR A 207 -8.27 -13.46 24.40
C THR A 207 -9.79 -13.62 24.30
N ILE A 208 -10.36 -13.47 23.11
CA ILE A 208 -11.81 -13.64 22.87
C ILE A 208 -12.23 -15.07 23.21
N SER A 209 -11.48 -16.06 22.74
CA SER A 209 -11.75 -17.47 23.01
C SER A 209 -11.73 -17.78 24.52
N LEU A 210 -10.67 -17.35 25.19
CA LEU A 210 -10.53 -17.60 26.63
C LEU A 210 -11.64 -16.94 27.47
N LYS A 211 -12.06 -15.72 27.08
CA LYS A 211 -13.13 -15.00 27.78
C LYS A 211 -14.47 -15.70 27.65
N GLN A 212 -14.71 -16.36 26.51
CA GLN A 212 -15.95 -17.06 26.23
C GLN A 212 -16.03 -18.43 26.93
N TYR A 213 -14.91 -19.17 27.00
CA TYR A 213 -14.91 -20.57 27.45
C TYR A 213 -14.35 -20.80 28.85
N MET A 214 -13.74 -19.81 29.50
CA MET A 214 -13.31 -19.87 30.89
C MET A 214 -14.29 -19.21 31.88
N LYS A 215 -15.53 -18.93 31.48
CA LYS A 215 -16.61 -18.59 32.38
C LYS A 215 -17.18 -19.91 32.96
N VAL A 216 -16.45 -20.51 33.88
CA VAL A 216 -16.96 -21.53 34.81
C VAL A 216 -16.59 -21.13 36.22
#